data_a0182fff63decdfdc66518527b50b74d
#
_entry.id   a0182fff63decdfdc66518527b50b74d
#
_cell.length_a   1.000
_cell.length_b   1.000
_cell.length_c   1.000
_cell.angle_alpha   90.00
_cell.angle_beta   90.00
_cell.angle_gamma   90.00
#
_symmetry.space_group_name_H-M   'P 1'
#
loop_
_entity.id
_entity.type
_entity.pdbx_description
1 polymer ?
#
loop_
_entity_poly.entity_id
_entity_poly.type
_entity_poly.pdbx_seq_one_letter_code
_entity_poly.pdbx_strand_id
1 'polypeptide(L)'
;LFGLRLGDKPQIVVTTTPKPTDIIKELVNSKDSLVTRGSTFENKDNLAESAVKKLEQKYSGTRLGRQELYAEILEDVEGALWNRNMIQKALLKSTEDIPTYTRTVIAIDPAVTHNKSSNETGIVVCARGEDNKFYVIDDVSGKYTPDGWARVAVDTYYKYEADKIIAEVNNGGDLVERVIRNI
;
A
#
# COMPACT_ATOMS: atom_id res chain seq x y z
N LEU A 1 -7.47 25.00 -9.19
CA LEU A 1 -6.80 26.24 -8.72
C LEU A 1 -6.72 27.35 -9.77
N PHE A 2 -7.48 27.26 -10.86
CA PHE A 2 -7.47 28.24 -11.97
C PHE A 2 -8.05 29.63 -11.63
N GLY A 3 -8.60 29.81 -10.42
CA GLY A 3 -9.13 31.10 -9.96
C GLY A 3 -8.08 32.15 -9.55
N LEU A 4 -6.86 31.71 -9.23
CA LEU A 4 -5.77 32.57 -8.79
C LEU A 4 -4.97 33.07 -9.99
N ARG A 5 -5.40 34.20 -10.59
CA ARG A 5 -4.81 34.75 -11.82
C ARG A 5 -4.36 36.18 -11.69
N LEU A 6 -4.57 36.82 -10.54
CA LEU A 6 -4.29 38.25 -10.37
C LEU A 6 -3.11 38.41 -9.39
N GLY A 7 -2.27 39.41 -9.66
CA GLY A 7 -1.08 39.73 -8.88
C GLY A 7 0.19 39.01 -9.38
N ASP A 8 1.34 39.47 -8.90
CA ASP A 8 2.67 39.04 -9.38
C ASP A 8 3.03 37.63 -8.90
N LYS A 9 2.54 37.22 -7.74
CA LYS A 9 2.79 35.87 -7.13
C LYS A 9 1.55 35.38 -6.39
N PRO A 10 0.51 34.94 -7.11
CA PRO A 10 -0.66 34.41 -6.47
C PRO A 10 -0.33 33.12 -5.69
N GLN A 11 -0.71 33.05 -4.42
CA GLN A 11 -0.43 31.93 -3.53
C GLN A 11 -1.70 31.48 -2.81
N ILE A 12 -1.76 30.18 -2.49
CA ILE A 12 -2.78 29.60 -1.63
C ILE A 12 -2.08 29.03 -0.39
N VAL A 13 -2.62 29.35 0.78
CA VAL A 13 -2.22 28.70 2.03
C VAL A 13 -3.35 27.78 2.46
N VAL A 14 -3.02 26.51 2.66
CA VAL A 14 -3.95 25.49 3.14
C VAL A 14 -3.46 24.95 4.47
N THR A 15 -4.28 25.05 5.52
CA THR A 15 -4.02 24.43 6.80
C THR A 15 -5.06 23.34 7.05
N THR A 16 -4.64 22.13 7.37
CA THR A 16 -5.53 21.01 7.59
C THR A 16 -4.88 19.92 8.45
N THR A 17 -5.70 19.16 9.18
CA THR A 17 -5.31 17.83 9.64
C THR A 17 -5.35 16.92 8.42
N PRO A 18 -4.24 16.24 8.09
CA PRO A 18 -4.13 15.56 6.80
C PRO A 18 -5.02 14.32 6.75
N LYS A 19 -5.99 14.35 5.83
CA LYS A 19 -6.74 13.16 5.40
C LYS A 19 -6.23 12.72 4.04
N PRO A 20 -6.18 11.43 3.73
CA PRO A 20 -5.66 10.91 2.47
C PRO A 20 -6.65 11.11 1.30
N THR A 21 -7.19 12.32 1.15
CA THR A 21 -8.03 12.69 0.00
C THR A 21 -7.15 12.96 -1.21
N ASP A 22 -7.71 12.77 -2.41
CA ASP A 22 -6.96 12.95 -3.66
C ASP A 22 -6.37 14.36 -3.79
N ILE A 23 -7.12 15.38 -3.37
CA ILE A 23 -6.64 16.76 -3.38
C ILE A 23 -5.44 16.99 -2.45
N ILE A 24 -5.44 16.38 -1.25
CA ILE A 24 -4.31 16.49 -0.32
C ILE A 24 -3.09 15.75 -0.87
N LYS A 25 -3.28 14.56 -1.46
CA LYS A 25 -2.21 13.80 -2.10
C LYS A 25 -1.61 14.58 -3.28
N GLU A 26 -2.47 15.16 -4.13
CA GLU A 26 -2.04 16.00 -5.25
C GLU A 26 -1.21 17.20 -4.77
N LEU A 27 -1.70 17.94 -3.78
CA LEU A 27 -1.01 19.11 -3.23
C LEU A 27 0.34 18.74 -2.59
N VAL A 28 0.39 17.65 -1.82
CA VAL A 28 1.63 17.22 -1.14
C VAL A 28 2.69 16.72 -2.12
N ASN A 29 2.28 16.12 -3.23
CA ASN A 29 3.18 15.59 -4.26
C ASN A 29 3.52 16.61 -5.36
N SER A 30 2.87 17.77 -5.37
CA SER A 30 3.11 18.82 -6.35
C SER A 30 4.49 19.46 -6.14
N LYS A 31 5.23 19.67 -7.23
CA LYS A 31 6.51 20.39 -7.22
C LYS A 31 6.35 21.89 -6.90
N ASP A 32 5.15 22.42 -7.10
CA ASP A 32 4.83 23.84 -6.87
C ASP A 32 4.32 24.10 -5.45
N SER A 33 4.28 23.08 -4.60
CA SER A 33 3.79 23.18 -3.23
C SER A 33 4.94 23.13 -2.23
N LEU A 34 4.94 24.06 -1.28
CA LEU A 34 5.76 23.97 -0.09
C LEU A 34 4.92 23.33 1.03
N VAL A 35 5.32 22.15 1.46
CA VAL A 35 4.63 21.41 2.52
C VAL A 35 5.39 21.52 3.82
N THR A 36 4.75 22.08 4.82
CA THR A 36 5.25 22.08 6.22
C THR A 36 4.38 21.15 7.06
N ARG A 37 4.97 20.46 8.00
CA ARG A 37 4.27 19.57 8.94
C ARG A 37 4.68 19.94 10.34
N GLY A 38 3.75 19.85 11.28
CA GLY A 38 3.98 20.04 12.69
C GLY A 38 3.14 19.05 13.49
N SER A 39 3.75 18.40 14.47
CA SER A 39 3.03 17.55 15.41
C SER A 39 2.43 18.39 16.54
N THR A 40 1.39 17.88 17.20
CA THR A 40 0.86 18.49 18.43
C THR A 40 1.93 18.65 19.50
N PHE A 41 2.91 17.74 19.54
CA PHE A 41 3.98 17.73 20.54
C PHE A 41 5.03 18.81 20.32
N GLU A 42 5.23 19.27 19.09
CA GLU A 42 6.12 20.41 18.80
C GLU A 42 5.57 21.72 19.37
N ASN A 43 4.26 21.79 19.60
CA ASN A 43 3.59 22.96 20.18
C ASN A 43 3.14 22.73 21.64
N LYS A 44 3.62 21.68 22.30
CA LYS A 44 3.16 21.29 23.65
C LYS A 44 3.32 22.37 24.68
N ASP A 45 4.37 23.20 24.60
CA ASP A 45 4.67 24.25 25.54
C ASP A 45 3.65 25.41 25.53
N ASN A 46 2.88 25.53 24.44
CA ASN A 46 1.77 26.46 24.29
C ASN A 46 0.40 25.84 24.62
N LEU A 47 0.36 24.55 24.97
CA LEU A 47 -0.87 23.83 25.29
C LEU A 47 -0.98 23.57 26.78
N ALA A 48 -2.19 23.59 27.32
CA ALA A 48 -2.43 23.17 28.69
C ALA A 48 -1.99 21.70 28.89
N GLU A 49 -1.20 21.46 29.96
CA GLU A 49 -0.68 20.11 30.25
C GLU A 49 -1.79 19.05 30.36
N SER A 50 -2.93 19.44 30.97
CA SER A 50 -4.11 18.57 31.06
C SER A 50 -4.72 18.22 29.70
N ALA A 51 -4.64 19.11 28.70
CA ALA A 51 -5.11 18.86 27.35
C ALA A 51 -4.17 17.88 26.62
N VAL A 52 -2.86 18.06 26.73
CA VAL A 52 -1.86 17.15 26.15
C VAL A 52 -2.04 15.75 26.73
N LYS A 53 -2.15 15.60 28.05
CA LYS A 53 -2.39 14.29 28.69
C LYS A 53 -3.68 13.62 28.21
N LYS A 54 -4.77 14.36 28.06
CA LYS A 54 -6.03 13.82 27.53
C LYS A 54 -5.91 13.37 26.08
N LEU A 55 -5.21 14.14 25.24
CA LEU A 55 -4.97 13.78 23.85
C LEU A 55 -4.11 12.51 23.75
N GLU A 56 -3.05 12.40 24.54
CA GLU A 56 -2.22 11.21 24.61
C GLU A 56 -3.03 9.98 25.05
N GLN A 57 -3.81 10.10 26.13
CA GLN A 57 -4.63 9.00 26.63
C GLN A 57 -5.66 8.53 25.60
N LYS A 58 -6.26 9.46 24.85
CA LYS A 58 -7.32 9.16 23.88
C LYS A 58 -6.78 8.58 22.56
N TYR A 59 -5.64 9.05 22.11
CA TYR A 59 -5.16 8.83 20.75
C TYR A 59 -3.85 8.05 20.67
N SER A 60 -3.09 7.91 21.77
CA SER A 60 -1.82 7.19 21.74
C SER A 60 -1.98 5.76 21.26
N GLY A 61 -1.14 5.35 20.31
CA GLY A 61 -1.17 4.02 19.70
C GLY A 61 -2.31 3.77 18.73
N THR A 62 -3.22 4.74 18.53
CA THR A 62 -4.32 4.61 17.58
C THR A 62 -3.95 5.17 16.20
N ARG A 63 -4.64 4.68 15.15
CA ARG A 63 -4.53 5.22 13.79
C ARG A 63 -4.86 6.72 13.76
N LEU A 64 -5.97 7.09 14.40
CA LEU A 64 -6.41 8.49 14.47
C LEU A 64 -5.38 9.37 15.17
N GLY A 65 -4.68 8.82 16.18
CA GLY A 65 -3.58 9.53 16.85
C GLY A 65 -2.41 9.87 15.93
N ARG A 66 -2.06 8.98 15.02
CA ARG A 66 -1.04 9.27 14.00
C ARG A 66 -1.42 10.43 13.10
N GLN A 67 -2.69 10.50 12.70
CA GLN A 67 -3.21 11.60 11.90
C GLN A 67 -3.31 12.90 12.70
N GLU A 68 -3.94 12.86 13.88
CA GLU A 68 -4.28 14.04 14.68
C GLU A 68 -3.10 14.60 15.50
N LEU A 69 -2.23 13.73 16.03
CA LEU A 69 -1.11 14.15 16.88
C LEU A 69 0.19 14.32 16.09
N TYR A 70 0.41 13.51 15.05
CA TYR A 70 1.68 13.52 14.30
C TYR A 70 1.54 14.05 12.87
N ALA A 71 0.36 14.52 12.47
CA ALA A 71 0.07 15.04 11.14
C ALA A 71 0.50 14.06 10.00
N GLU A 72 0.34 12.76 10.24
CA GLU A 72 0.62 11.73 9.23
C GLU A 72 -0.54 11.57 8.26
N ILE A 73 -0.23 11.47 6.97
CA ILE A 73 -1.19 11.09 5.94
C ILE A 73 -1.30 9.56 5.98
N LEU A 74 -2.43 9.04 6.44
CA LEU A 74 -2.64 7.61 6.57
C LEU A 74 -3.33 7.08 5.34
N GLU A 75 -2.64 6.24 4.60
CA GLU A 75 -3.17 5.57 3.40
C GLU A 75 -3.91 4.26 3.72
N ASP A 76 -3.85 3.80 4.98
CA ASP A 76 -4.50 2.57 5.39
C ASP A 76 -6.02 2.67 5.28
N VAL A 77 -6.65 1.69 4.67
CA VAL A 77 -8.11 1.56 4.58
C VAL A 77 -8.64 1.02 5.90
N GLU A 78 -9.72 1.61 6.42
CA GLU A 78 -10.39 1.11 7.62
C GLU A 78 -10.97 -0.29 7.36
N GLY A 79 -10.69 -1.23 8.26
CA GLY A 79 -11.11 -2.63 8.10
C GLY A 79 -10.23 -3.48 7.19
N ALA A 80 -9.16 -2.93 6.61
CA ALA A 80 -8.21 -3.72 5.84
C ALA A 80 -7.52 -4.78 6.72
N LEU A 81 -7.35 -5.98 6.18
CA LEU A 81 -6.65 -7.10 6.85
C LEU A 81 -5.20 -6.73 7.17
N TRP A 82 -4.58 -5.92 6.33
CA TRP A 82 -3.20 -5.47 6.46
C TRP A 82 -3.15 -3.96 6.64
N ASN A 83 -2.29 -3.51 7.54
CA ASN A 83 -1.95 -2.10 7.68
C ASN A 83 -0.44 -1.93 7.59
N ARG A 84 -0.01 -0.70 7.26
CA ARG A 84 1.40 -0.39 7.04
C ARG A 84 2.28 -0.77 8.25
N ASN A 85 1.78 -0.60 9.46
CA ASN A 85 2.53 -0.92 10.68
C ASN A 85 2.75 -2.44 10.83
N MET A 86 1.76 -3.27 10.47
CA MET A 86 1.91 -4.72 10.44
C MET A 86 2.95 -5.13 9.41
N ILE A 87 2.87 -4.57 8.20
CA ILE A 87 3.83 -4.85 7.12
C ILE A 87 5.24 -4.43 7.54
N GLN A 88 5.43 -3.23 8.09
CA GLN A 88 6.75 -2.76 8.55
C GLN A 88 7.35 -3.63 9.65
N LYS A 89 6.54 -4.14 10.58
CA LYS A 89 7.01 -5.06 11.62
C LYS A 89 7.37 -6.44 11.08
N ALA A 90 6.74 -6.83 9.97
CA ALA A 90 6.98 -8.11 9.31
C ALA A 90 8.12 -8.07 8.29
N LEU A 91 8.63 -6.89 7.94
CA LEU A 91 9.77 -6.78 7.03
C LEU A 91 10.99 -7.46 7.63
N LEU A 92 11.59 -8.35 6.84
CA LEU A 92 12.87 -8.95 7.17
C LEU A 92 13.99 -7.91 7.02
N LYS A 93 14.93 -7.93 7.95
CA LYS A 93 16.06 -6.99 7.95
C LYS A 93 17.20 -7.45 7.04
N SER A 94 17.29 -8.75 6.80
CA SER A 94 18.29 -9.37 5.94
C SER A 94 17.68 -10.57 5.22
N THR A 95 18.19 -10.85 4.01
CA THR A 95 17.88 -12.09 3.28
C THR A 95 18.52 -13.32 3.91
N GLU A 96 19.52 -13.13 4.78
CA GLU A 96 20.15 -14.23 5.55
C GLU A 96 19.22 -14.80 6.63
N ASP A 97 18.21 -14.04 7.04
CA ASP A 97 17.19 -14.48 8.00
C ASP A 97 16.08 -15.35 7.35
N ILE A 98 16.18 -15.60 6.05
CA ILE A 98 15.18 -16.36 5.32
C ILE A 98 15.50 -17.86 5.44
N PRO A 99 14.59 -18.67 6.01
CA PRO A 99 14.80 -20.12 6.10
C PRO A 99 14.65 -20.78 4.74
N THR A 100 15.09 -22.03 4.63
CA THR A 100 14.79 -22.88 3.48
C THR A 100 13.28 -22.98 3.30
N TYR A 101 12.80 -22.85 2.08
CA TYR A 101 11.39 -22.96 1.75
C TYR A 101 10.99 -24.42 1.58
N THR A 102 9.86 -24.78 2.18
CA THR A 102 9.25 -26.12 2.02
C THR A 102 8.21 -26.15 0.92
N ARG A 103 7.69 -24.97 0.54
CA ARG A 103 6.70 -24.80 -0.51
C ARG A 103 6.70 -23.37 -1.04
N THR A 104 6.60 -23.22 -2.36
CA THR A 104 6.48 -21.92 -3.02
C THR A 104 5.25 -21.90 -3.91
N VAL A 105 4.48 -20.81 -3.89
CA VAL A 105 3.28 -20.63 -4.71
C VAL A 105 3.26 -19.26 -5.36
N ILE A 106 2.68 -19.18 -6.56
CA ILE A 106 2.36 -17.91 -7.22
C ILE A 106 0.88 -17.65 -6.99
N ALA A 107 0.55 -16.57 -6.30
CA ALA A 107 -0.82 -16.14 -6.05
C ALA A 107 -1.21 -15.04 -7.05
N ILE A 108 -2.38 -15.18 -7.68
CA ILE A 108 -2.87 -14.26 -8.72
C ILE A 108 -4.26 -13.75 -8.33
N ASP A 109 -4.42 -12.43 -8.35
CA ASP A 109 -5.72 -11.73 -8.32
C ASP A 109 -5.89 -11.00 -9.65
N PRO A 110 -6.58 -11.62 -10.64
CA PRO A 110 -6.65 -11.08 -11.99
C PRO A 110 -7.62 -9.89 -12.07
N ALA A 111 -7.16 -8.77 -12.65
CA ALA A 111 -8.04 -7.65 -12.96
C ALA A 111 -9.04 -8.02 -14.07
N VAL A 112 -10.33 -7.78 -13.81
CA VAL A 112 -11.43 -8.16 -14.74
C VAL A 112 -11.59 -7.19 -15.91
N THR A 113 -11.04 -5.97 -15.81
CA THR A 113 -11.24 -4.90 -16.83
C THR A 113 -9.91 -4.29 -17.29
N HIS A 114 -9.85 -3.88 -18.58
CA HIS A 114 -8.65 -3.38 -19.26
C HIS A 114 -8.76 -1.90 -19.67
N ASN A 115 -9.35 -1.04 -18.85
CA ASN A 115 -9.42 0.39 -19.12
C ASN A 115 -8.23 1.13 -18.47
N LYS A 116 -7.93 2.36 -18.92
CA LYS A 116 -6.88 3.21 -18.30
C LYS A 116 -7.07 3.42 -16.79
N SER A 117 -8.31 3.23 -16.29
CA SER A 117 -8.69 3.28 -14.87
C SER A 117 -8.85 1.89 -14.24
N SER A 118 -8.45 0.81 -14.91
CA SER A 118 -8.56 -0.55 -14.35
C SER A 118 -7.58 -0.76 -13.20
N ASN A 119 -7.99 -1.63 -12.27
CA ASN A 119 -7.12 -2.13 -11.21
C ASN A 119 -5.91 -2.89 -11.79
N GLU A 120 -4.85 -2.98 -11.04
CA GLU A 120 -3.72 -3.84 -11.37
C GLU A 120 -4.09 -5.30 -11.14
N THR A 121 -3.48 -6.21 -11.90
CA THR A 121 -3.49 -7.64 -11.59
C THR A 121 -2.45 -7.88 -10.50
N GLY A 122 -2.90 -8.43 -9.37
CA GLY A 122 -2.01 -8.83 -8.29
C GLY A 122 -1.32 -10.16 -8.64
N ILE A 123 0.02 -10.21 -8.58
CA ILE A 123 0.81 -11.43 -8.76
C ILE A 123 1.92 -11.44 -7.72
N VAL A 124 1.80 -12.32 -6.73
CA VAL A 124 2.70 -12.36 -5.57
C VAL A 124 3.30 -13.74 -5.42
N VAL A 125 4.61 -13.80 -5.16
CA VAL A 125 5.33 -15.03 -4.85
C VAL A 125 5.35 -15.22 -3.34
N CYS A 126 4.75 -16.30 -2.86
CA CYS A 126 4.69 -16.64 -1.45
C CYS A 126 5.34 -18.00 -1.19
N ALA A 127 6.06 -18.11 -0.07
CA ALA A 127 6.61 -19.38 0.37
C ALA A 127 6.28 -19.69 1.82
N ARG A 128 6.32 -20.99 2.16
CA ARG A 128 6.33 -21.47 3.51
C ARG A 128 7.74 -21.92 3.89
N GLY A 129 8.28 -21.37 4.96
CA GLY A 129 9.56 -21.77 5.49
C GLY A 129 9.50 -23.03 6.35
N GLU A 130 10.65 -23.65 6.63
CA GLU A 130 10.79 -24.76 7.58
C GLU A 130 10.37 -24.37 9.00
N ASP A 131 10.44 -23.07 9.33
CA ASP A 131 9.96 -22.50 10.60
C ASP A 131 8.43 -22.36 10.66
N ASN A 132 7.71 -22.88 9.67
CA ASN A 132 6.25 -22.80 9.51
C ASN A 132 5.67 -21.39 9.34
N LYS A 133 6.48 -20.38 9.08
CA LYS A 133 6.00 -19.04 8.74
C LYS A 133 5.81 -18.89 7.22
N PHE A 134 5.06 -17.86 6.85
CA PHE A 134 4.82 -17.52 5.47
C PHE A 134 5.60 -16.26 5.10
N TYR A 135 6.19 -16.28 3.92
CA TYR A 135 7.04 -15.23 3.39
C TYR A 135 6.52 -14.74 2.06
N VAL A 136 6.44 -13.43 1.89
CA VAL A 136 6.29 -12.81 0.57
C VAL A 136 7.69 -12.59 0.02
N ILE A 137 7.99 -13.24 -1.11
CA ILE A 137 9.34 -13.27 -1.69
C ILE A 137 9.48 -12.21 -2.77
N ASP A 138 8.44 -12.06 -3.60
CA ASP A 138 8.43 -11.12 -4.73
C ASP A 138 7.00 -10.66 -5.01
N ASP A 139 6.89 -9.44 -5.56
CA ASP A 139 5.64 -8.85 -6.02
C ASP A 139 5.86 -8.35 -7.45
N VAL A 140 5.25 -9.05 -8.40
CA VAL A 140 5.29 -8.75 -9.83
C VAL A 140 3.93 -8.27 -10.34
N SER A 141 3.13 -7.70 -9.44
CA SER A 141 1.83 -7.10 -9.77
C SER A 141 1.99 -5.95 -10.75
N GLY A 142 0.95 -5.73 -11.57
CA GLY A 142 1.01 -4.64 -12.53
C GLY A 142 -0.22 -4.54 -13.42
N LYS A 143 -0.19 -3.57 -14.33
CA LYS A 143 -1.22 -3.40 -15.36
C LYS A 143 -0.85 -4.23 -16.57
N TYR A 144 -1.54 -5.33 -16.74
CA TYR A 144 -1.31 -6.30 -17.80
C TYR A 144 -2.53 -6.47 -18.69
N THR A 145 -2.32 -6.91 -19.93
CA THR A 145 -3.36 -7.55 -20.74
C THR A 145 -3.64 -8.95 -20.20
N PRO A 146 -4.77 -9.62 -20.58
CA PRO A 146 -5.06 -11.00 -20.14
C PRO A 146 -3.91 -11.97 -20.43
N ASP A 147 -3.40 -12.00 -21.64
CA ASP A 147 -2.26 -12.84 -22.01
C ASP A 147 -0.96 -12.38 -21.30
N GLY A 148 -0.84 -11.07 -21.02
CA GLY A 148 0.32 -10.48 -20.37
C GLY A 148 0.49 -10.96 -18.93
N TRP A 149 -0.54 -10.88 -18.09
CA TRP A 149 -0.44 -11.35 -16.71
C TRP A 149 -0.24 -12.86 -16.63
N ALA A 150 -0.87 -13.64 -17.53
CA ALA A 150 -0.70 -15.09 -17.54
C ALA A 150 0.76 -15.47 -17.88
N ARG A 151 1.37 -14.79 -18.85
CA ARG A 151 2.78 -14.99 -19.20
C ARG A 151 3.70 -14.63 -18.02
N VAL A 152 3.49 -13.47 -17.40
CA VAL A 152 4.25 -13.08 -16.20
C VAL A 152 4.11 -14.11 -15.09
N ALA A 153 2.90 -14.63 -14.86
CA ALA A 153 2.67 -15.65 -13.83
C ALA A 153 3.39 -16.97 -14.13
N VAL A 154 3.36 -17.43 -15.38
CA VAL A 154 4.05 -18.66 -15.81
C VAL A 154 5.57 -18.48 -15.77
N ASP A 155 6.09 -17.35 -16.27
CA ASP A 155 7.53 -17.04 -16.20
C ASP A 155 8.01 -16.98 -14.74
N THR A 156 7.21 -16.37 -13.86
CA THR A 156 7.50 -16.28 -12.43
C THR A 156 7.44 -17.66 -11.76
N TYR A 157 6.49 -18.52 -12.16
CA TYR A 157 6.39 -19.89 -11.68
C TYR A 157 7.68 -20.66 -11.97
N TYR A 158 8.22 -20.59 -13.18
CA TYR A 158 9.48 -21.25 -13.54
C TYR A 158 10.69 -20.58 -12.87
N LYS A 159 10.73 -19.24 -12.79
CA LYS A 159 11.82 -18.50 -12.15
C LYS A 159 12.03 -18.91 -10.69
N TYR A 160 10.94 -19.12 -9.95
CA TYR A 160 10.97 -19.45 -8.53
C TYR A 160 10.79 -20.95 -8.25
N GLU A 161 10.78 -21.78 -9.29
CA GLU A 161 10.55 -23.23 -9.17
C GLU A 161 9.33 -23.53 -8.28
N ALA A 162 8.24 -22.77 -8.50
CA ALA A 162 7.08 -22.81 -7.62
C ALA A 162 6.31 -24.14 -7.77
N ASP A 163 5.69 -24.59 -6.69
CA ASP A 163 4.90 -25.82 -6.68
C ASP A 163 3.55 -25.66 -7.36
N LYS A 164 2.94 -24.47 -7.27
CA LYS A 164 1.60 -24.20 -7.82
C LYS A 164 1.40 -22.73 -8.16
N ILE A 165 0.49 -22.51 -9.13
CA ILE A 165 -0.18 -21.23 -9.34
C ILE A 165 -1.55 -21.32 -8.69
N ILE A 166 -1.92 -20.32 -7.89
CA ILE A 166 -3.21 -20.18 -7.22
C ILE A 166 -3.83 -18.88 -7.71
N ALA A 167 -5.03 -18.93 -8.26
CA ALA A 167 -5.71 -17.75 -8.76
C ALA A 167 -7.08 -17.58 -8.11
N GLU A 168 -7.46 -16.31 -7.86
CA GLU A 168 -8.82 -15.99 -7.47
C GLU A 168 -9.78 -16.16 -8.65
N VAL A 169 -10.92 -16.82 -8.39
CA VAL A 169 -11.86 -17.25 -9.46
C VAL A 169 -13.24 -16.59 -9.34
N ASN A 170 -13.36 -15.49 -8.58
CA ASN A 170 -14.65 -14.84 -8.30
C ASN A 170 -15.39 -14.37 -9.55
N ASN A 171 -14.67 -13.89 -10.57
CA ASN A 171 -15.24 -13.40 -11.81
C ASN A 171 -14.53 -14.06 -13.01
N GLY A 172 -15.01 -15.22 -13.46
CA GLY A 172 -14.53 -15.88 -14.66
C GLY A 172 -13.49 -16.99 -14.41
N GLY A 173 -13.67 -17.79 -13.36
CA GLY A 173 -12.74 -18.84 -12.94
C GLY A 173 -12.21 -19.76 -14.02
N ASP A 174 -13.09 -20.27 -14.88
CA ASP A 174 -12.72 -21.12 -16.02
C ASP A 174 -11.85 -20.38 -17.06
N LEU A 175 -12.04 -19.05 -17.18
CA LEU A 175 -11.25 -18.22 -18.07
C LEU A 175 -9.82 -18.06 -17.57
N VAL A 176 -9.65 -17.85 -16.27
CA VAL A 176 -8.33 -17.70 -15.65
C VAL A 176 -7.48 -18.94 -15.84
N GLU A 177 -8.05 -20.12 -15.56
CA GLU A 177 -7.36 -21.39 -15.78
C GLU A 177 -7.02 -21.61 -17.25
N ARG A 178 -7.96 -21.32 -18.15
CA ARG A 178 -7.76 -21.49 -19.60
C ARG A 178 -6.65 -20.57 -20.12
N VAL A 179 -6.60 -19.31 -19.68
CA VAL A 179 -5.58 -18.36 -20.12
C VAL A 179 -4.19 -18.82 -19.68
N ILE A 180 -4.04 -19.28 -18.42
CA ILE A 180 -2.77 -19.80 -17.91
C ILE A 180 -2.33 -21.07 -18.67
N ARG A 181 -3.25 -21.99 -18.95
CA ARG A 181 -2.94 -23.26 -19.66
C ARG A 181 -2.57 -23.06 -21.13
N ASN A 182 -2.90 -21.94 -21.73
CA ASN A 182 -2.61 -21.63 -23.13
C ASN A 182 -1.24 -20.95 -23.33
N ILE A 183 -0.52 -20.65 -22.26
CA ILE A 183 0.85 -20.12 -22.28
C ILE A 183 1.85 -21.26 -22.27
#